data_e3b2ff9c0970ee4f188bbb3a44438bc0
#
_entry.id   e3b2ff9c0970ee4f188bbb3a44438bc0
#
_cell.length_a   1.000
_cell.length_b   1.000
_cell.length_c   1.000
_cell.angle_alpha   90.00
_cell.angle_beta   90.00
_cell.angle_gamma   90.00
#
_symmetry.space_group_name_H-M   'P 1'
#
loop_
_entity.id
_entity.type
_entity.pdbx_description
1 polymer ?
#
loop_
_entity_poly.entity_id
_entity_poly.type
_entity_poly.pdbx_seq_one_letter_code
_entity_poly.pdbx_strand_id
1 'polypeptide(L)'
;MRVGVLIRTLEEIDWAKKLGFRSVAWMRFGESLCAPPNADWKPFAEKFSAEAKSRDLRISAIGALYKNPLDPKQTEFARAVFQRAIEVASHLGVKTVCGFPGAVIETKMNERGGNPVYQPFEDYFPQLLAFWEPLAKFAADKNVRIAFENCPQGAWHLPIMGYNMLAQPAMWEKLFNATKCENIGIEWDASHLMCQFIDPVENIHRYGAKIFHVHAKDAFINRRLLEIYGICHPGVVEHRFCGLGQANWAEIIHALIRAGYDSDLNVEGFHDPVFRDHDAWIPDDMKGKVRLAGQKLEEAGLLIAKKTLEQYTAGMEQK
;
A
#
# COMPACT_ATOMS: atom_id res chain seq x y z
N MET A 1 -11.63 6.71 -13.43
CA MET A 1 -10.35 6.34 -12.74
C MET A 1 -9.18 6.89 -13.52
N ARG A 2 -8.15 7.38 -12.84
CA ARG A 2 -6.88 7.82 -13.47
C ARG A 2 -5.80 6.80 -13.17
N VAL A 3 -4.85 6.65 -14.08
CA VAL A 3 -3.65 5.85 -13.85
C VAL A 3 -2.55 6.76 -13.31
N GLY A 4 -2.10 6.48 -12.11
CA GLY A 4 -1.06 7.20 -11.39
C GLY A 4 0.13 6.32 -11.04
N VAL A 5 1.06 6.88 -10.29
CA VAL A 5 2.26 6.19 -9.83
C VAL A 5 2.64 6.61 -8.41
N LEU A 6 3.23 5.69 -7.66
CA LEU A 6 3.85 6.01 -6.38
C LEU A 6 5.17 6.75 -6.60
N ILE A 7 5.36 7.81 -5.83
CA ILE A 7 6.60 8.59 -5.82
C ILE A 7 7.25 8.56 -4.43
N ARG A 8 8.54 8.78 -4.39
CA ARG A 8 9.38 8.76 -3.18
C ARG A 8 9.99 10.12 -2.86
N THR A 9 10.12 10.95 -3.89
CA THR A 9 10.75 12.26 -3.77
C THR A 9 10.03 13.30 -4.63
N LEU A 10 10.33 14.57 -4.40
CA LEU A 10 9.76 15.68 -5.14
C LEU A 10 10.18 15.68 -6.63
N GLU A 11 11.40 15.24 -6.89
CA GLU A 11 11.98 15.17 -8.25
C GLU A 11 11.26 14.14 -9.12
N GLU A 12 10.67 13.12 -8.52
CA GLU A 12 9.91 12.09 -9.24
C GLU A 12 8.57 12.59 -9.81
N ILE A 13 8.13 13.81 -9.46
CA ILE A 13 6.96 14.45 -10.08
C ILE A 13 7.21 14.70 -11.58
N ASP A 14 8.38 15.24 -11.94
CA ASP A 14 8.75 15.43 -13.34
C ASP A 14 8.83 14.10 -14.09
N TRP A 15 9.38 13.10 -13.44
CA TRP A 15 9.48 11.76 -13.98
C TRP A 15 8.10 11.13 -14.22
N ALA A 16 7.17 11.24 -13.26
CA ALA A 16 5.80 10.76 -13.41
C ALA A 16 5.09 11.43 -14.59
N LYS A 17 5.24 12.77 -14.72
CA LYS A 17 4.66 13.51 -15.87
C LYS A 17 5.26 13.08 -17.19
N LYS A 18 6.60 12.94 -17.26
CA LYS A 18 7.31 12.52 -18.47
C LYS A 18 6.85 11.14 -18.95
N LEU A 19 6.57 10.21 -18.02
CA LEU A 19 6.02 8.89 -18.34
C LEU A 19 4.51 8.93 -18.67
N GLY A 20 3.86 10.08 -18.56
CA GLY A 20 2.46 10.29 -18.93
C GLY A 20 1.46 9.82 -17.88
N PHE A 21 1.86 9.68 -16.63
CA PHE A 21 0.92 9.44 -15.54
C PHE A 21 0.04 10.67 -15.28
N ARG A 22 -1.12 10.45 -14.66
CA ARG A 22 -2.15 11.48 -14.41
C ARG A 22 -2.31 11.82 -12.93
N SER A 23 -1.76 10.99 -12.05
CA SER A 23 -1.74 11.23 -10.61
C SER A 23 -0.50 10.65 -9.95
N VAL A 24 -0.23 11.13 -8.74
CA VAL A 24 0.86 10.66 -7.89
C VAL A 24 0.34 10.45 -6.48
N ALA A 25 0.92 9.45 -5.78
CA ALA A 25 0.80 9.27 -4.36
C ALA A 25 2.21 9.17 -3.75
N TRP A 26 2.44 9.87 -2.63
CA TRP A 26 3.72 9.82 -1.95
C TRP A 26 3.60 9.06 -0.64
N MET A 27 4.12 7.82 -0.65
CA MET A 27 3.92 6.84 0.41
C MET A 27 4.48 7.23 1.79
N ARG A 28 5.62 7.94 1.82
CA ARG A 28 6.33 8.33 3.06
C ARG A 28 6.22 9.81 3.37
N PHE A 29 5.26 10.50 2.80
CA PHE A 29 5.17 11.95 2.92
C PHE A 29 4.97 12.40 4.37
N GLY A 30 4.08 11.73 5.11
CA GLY A 30 3.81 12.04 6.50
C GLY A 30 5.05 11.92 7.40
N GLU A 31 5.87 10.90 7.19
CA GLU A 31 7.12 10.69 7.95
C GLU A 31 8.11 11.83 7.71
N SER A 32 8.27 12.27 6.45
CA SER A 32 9.15 13.38 6.09
C SER A 32 8.75 14.70 6.72
N LEU A 33 7.48 14.87 7.06
CA LEU A 33 6.93 16.10 7.65
C LEU A 33 6.88 16.10 9.20
N CYS A 34 7.18 14.98 9.84
CA CYS A 34 7.01 14.83 11.28
C CYS A 34 8.30 15.02 12.09
N ALA A 35 9.40 15.31 11.45
CA ALA A 35 10.68 15.51 12.16
C ALA A 35 11.18 16.95 11.95
N PRO A 36 11.30 17.75 12.99
CA PRO A 36 10.80 17.58 14.36
C PRO A 36 9.29 17.90 14.51
N PRO A 37 8.62 17.52 15.61
CA PRO A 37 7.17 17.66 15.79
C PRO A 37 6.60 19.06 15.55
N ASN A 38 7.42 20.09 15.77
CA ASN A 38 7.06 21.51 15.63
C ASN A 38 7.58 22.15 14.33
N ALA A 39 8.12 21.37 13.39
CA ALA A 39 8.56 21.93 12.11
C ALA A 39 7.37 22.52 11.34
N ASP A 40 7.60 23.67 10.73
CA ASP A 40 6.63 24.23 9.77
C ASP A 40 6.63 23.38 8.51
N TRP A 41 5.62 22.54 8.41
CA TRP A 41 5.46 21.60 7.30
C TRP A 41 4.77 22.22 6.07
N LYS A 42 4.08 23.36 6.25
CA LYS A 42 3.24 23.95 5.19
C LYS A 42 4.02 24.31 3.94
N PRO A 43 5.16 25.02 4.02
CA PRO A 43 5.91 25.39 2.81
C PRO A 43 6.30 24.17 1.95
N PHE A 44 6.65 23.05 2.59
CA PHE A 44 7.01 21.82 1.86
C PHE A 44 5.80 21.16 1.23
N ALA A 45 4.68 21.09 1.95
CA ALA A 45 3.43 20.54 1.44
C ALA A 45 2.89 21.39 0.26
N GLU A 46 2.92 22.71 0.39
CA GLU A 46 2.53 23.64 -0.65
C GLU A 46 3.43 23.55 -1.88
N LYS A 47 4.74 23.41 -1.70
CA LYS A 47 5.67 23.15 -2.79
C LYS A 47 5.32 21.86 -3.52
N PHE A 48 5.10 20.76 -2.81
CA PHE A 48 4.67 19.49 -3.41
C PHE A 48 3.38 19.65 -4.24
N SER A 49 2.38 20.33 -3.68
CA SER A 49 1.12 20.59 -4.36
C SER A 49 1.30 21.46 -5.60
N ALA A 50 2.10 22.53 -5.51
CA ALA A 50 2.38 23.43 -6.61
C ALA A 50 3.11 22.71 -7.76
N GLU A 51 4.11 21.89 -7.43
CA GLU A 51 4.86 21.10 -8.41
C GLU A 51 3.96 20.07 -9.11
N ALA A 52 3.10 19.36 -8.40
CA ALA A 52 2.14 18.44 -8.99
C ALA A 52 1.14 19.19 -9.89
N LYS A 53 0.56 20.27 -9.39
CA LYS A 53 -0.43 21.09 -10.12
C LYS A 53 0.14 21.72 -11.39
N SER A 54 1.38 22.24 -11.35
CA SER A 54 2.04 22.85 -12.51
C SER A 54 2.24 21.87 -13.66
N ARG A 55 2.23 20.57 -13.36
CA ARG A 55 2.36 19.46 -14.32
C ARG A 55 1.03 18.76 -14.63
N ASP A 56 -0.08 19.32 -14.17
CA ASP A 56 -1.40 18.68 -14.33
C ASP A 56 -1.41 17.25 -13.78
N LEU A 57 -0.87 17.08 -12.58
CA LEU A 57 -0.90 15.83 -11.83
C LEU A 57 -1.76 15.97 -10.59
N ARG A 58 -2.71 15.07 -10.41
CA ARG A 58 -3.49 14.96 -9.17
C ARG A 58 -2.65 14.29 -8.08
N ILE A 59 -2.74 14.77 -6.86
CA ILE A 59 -2.29 14.03 -5.68
C ILE A 59 -3.46 13.13 -5.23
N SER A 60 -3.29 11.82 -5.36
CA SER A 60 -4.35 10.84 -5.08
C SER A 60 -4.46 10.51 -3.59
N ALA A 61 -3.32 10.40 -2.91
CA ALA A 61 -3.23 10.08 -1.49
C ALA A 61 -1.97 10.65 -0.86
N ILE A 62 -2.00 10.80 0.46
CA ILE A 62 -0.85 11.13 1.31
C ILE A 62 -0.50 9.90 2.13
N GLY A 63 0.71 9.38 1.96
CA GLY A 63 1.18 8.22 2.70
C GLY A 63 1.73 8.57 4.08
N ALA A 64 1.46 7.71 5.06
CA ALA A 64 1.91 7.79 6.45
C ALA A 64 2.46 6.43 6.90
N LEU A 65 3.43 5.89 6.14
CA LEU A 65 3.92 4.53 6.33
C LEU A 65 5.06 4.41 7.36
N TYR A 66 5.26 3.21 7.83
CA TYR A 66 6.44 2.67 8.51
C TYR A 66 6.59 2.88 10.02
N LYS A 67 5.53 3.27 10.73
CA LYS A 67 5.54 3.16 12.19
C LYS A 67 4.42 2.25 12.64
N ASN A 68 4.73 1.36 13.58
CA ASN A 68 3.75 0.42 14.09
C ASN A 68 2.97 1.03 15.27
N PRO A 69 1.69 1.36 15.10
CA PRO A 69 0.87 1.91 16.19
C PRO A 69 0.72 0.98 17.39
N LEU A 70 0.87 -0.33 17.20
CA LEU A 70 0.72 -1.33 18.25
C LEU A 70 2.03 -1.57 19.03
N ASP A 71 3.16 -1.07 18.55
CA ASP A 71 4.42 -1.10 19.30
C ASP A 71 4.47 0.06 20.29
N PRO A 72 4.52 -0.18 21.61
CA PRO A 72 4.57 0.87 22.61
C PRO A 72 5.71 1.87 22.42
N LYS A 73 6.81 1.43 21.80
CA LYS A 73 7.96 2.31 21.50
C LYS A 73 7.72 3.25 20.32
N GLN A 74 6.73 2.95 19.49
CA GLN A 74 6.43 3.68 18.25
C GLN A 74 5.07 4.37 18.26
N THR A 75 4.16 3.99 19.17
CA THR A 75 2.75 4.44 19.20
C THR A 75 2.61 5.96 19.10
N GLU A 76 3.33 6.72 19.92
CA GLU A 76 3.19 8.18 19.93
C GLU A 76 3.77 8.82 18.66
N PHE A 77 4.87 8.29 18.15
CA PHE A 77 5.40 8.76 16.87
C PHE A 77 4.47 8.41 15.70
N ALA A 78 3.90 7.21 15.68
CA ALA A 78 2.89 6.82 14.69
C ALA A 78 1.69 7.76 14.73
N ARG A 79 1.20 8.11 15.92
CA ARG A 79 0.11 9.07 16.11
C ARG A 79 0.44 10.42 15.52
N ALA A 80 1.63 10.95 15.80
CA ALA A 80 2.09 12.24 15.27
C ALA A 80 2.20 12.22 13.74
N VAL A 81 2.71 11.14 13.15
CA VAL A 81 2.82 10.96 11.69
C VAL A 81 1.44 10.96 11.03
N PHE A 82 0.50 10.17 11.55
CA PHE A 82 -0.85 10.10 10.97
C PHE A 82 -1.62 11.40 11.16
N GLN A 83 -1.53 12.02 12.33
CA GLN A 83 -2.16 13.31 12.58
C GLN A 83 -1.64 14.37 11.60
N ARG A 84 -0.32 14.43 11.39
CA ARG A 84 0.30 15.34 10.44
C ARG A 84 -0.13 15.03 9.00
N ALA A 85 -0.16 13.76 8.59
CA ALA A 85 -0.61 13.37 7.27
C ALA A 85 -2.08 13.78 7.01
N ILE A 86 -2.95 13.67 8.02
CA ILE A 86 -4.34 14.12 7.94
C ILE A 86 -4.42 15.65 7.81
N GLU A 87 -3.61 16.41 8.57
CA GLU A 87 -3.53 17.88 8.46
C GLU A 87 -3.08 18.31 7.05
N VAL A 88 -2.04 17.66 6.52
CA VAL A 88 -1.54 17.91 5.17
C VAL A 88 -2.61 17.57 4.12
N ALA A 89 -3.20 16.40 4.19
CA ALA A 89 -4.23 15.98 3.26
C ALA A 89 -5.40 16.99 3.22
N SER A 90 -5.88 17.39 4.39
CA SER A 90 -6.92 18.42 4.52
C SER A 90 -6.50 19.75 3.91
N HIS A 91 -5.28 20.23 4.21
CA HIS A 91 -4.74 21.49 3.70
C HIS A 91 -4.61 21.50 2.18
N LEU A 92 -4.19 20.38 1.58
CA LEU A 92 -4.03 20.23 0.14
C LEU A 92 -5.31 19.81 -0.60
N GLY A 93 -6.42 19.57 0.12
CA GLY A 93 -7.66 19.08 -0.46
C GLY A 93 -7.61 17.62 -0.91
N VAL A 94 -6.62 16.85 -0.42
CA VAL A 94 -6.50 15.41 -0.68
C VAL A 94 -7.42 14.64 0.25
N LYS A 95 -8.18 13.69 -0.27
CA LYS A 95 -9.24 13.01 0.48
C LYS A 95 -8.79 11.79 1.26
N THR A 96 -7.60 11.24 0.98
CA THR A 96 -7.19 9.94 1.52
C THR A 96 -5.79 10.02 2.10
N VAL A 97 -5.65 9.52 3.32
CA VAL A 97 -4.36 9.23 3.96
C VAL A 97 -4.20 7.72 4.02
N CYS A 98 -3.07 7.22 3.54
CA CYS A 98 -2.76 5.80 3.49
C CYS A 98 -1.69 5.42 4.49
N GLY A 99 -1.73 4.18 4.99
CA GLY A 99 -0.71 3.67 5.88
C GLY A 99 -1.05 2.28 6.42
N PHE A 100 -0.25 1.82 7.38
CA PHE A 100 -0.49 0.53 8.02
C PHE A 100 -1.28 0.67 9.31
N PRO A 101 -2.23 -0.25 9.58
CA PRO A 101 -3.07 -0.19 10.78
C PRO A 101 -2.31 -0.53 12.06
N GLY A 102 -1.24 -1.26 11.93
CA GLY A 102 -0.44 -1.85 13.00
C GLY A 102 -0.14 -3.31 12.73
N ALA A 103 0.89 -3.80 13.36
CA ALA A 103 1.37 -5.17 13.21
C ALA A 103 1.59 -5.81 14.58
N VAL A 104 1.28 -7.09 14.68
CA VAL A 104 1.57 -7.91 15.86
C VAL A 104 3.09 -8.07 15.97
N ILE A 105 3.65 -7.73 17.11
CA ILE A 105 5.10 -7.76 17.35
C ILE A 105 5.55 -8.81 18.35
N GLU A 106 4.60 -9.37 19.15
CA GLU A 106 4.93 -10.34 20.17
C GLU A 106 4.67 -11.76 19.67
N THR A 107 5.70 -12.57 19.71
CA THR A 107 5.59 -14.03 19.61
C THR A 107 5.93 -14.62 20.97
N LYS A 108 5.01 -15.38 21.52
CA LYS A 108 5.30 -16.22 22.69
C LYS A 108 5.76 -17.59 22.21
N MET A 109 6.84 -18.10 22.79
CA MET A 109 7.20 -19.52 22.58
C MET A 109 6.18 -20.37 23.33
N ASN A 110 5.74 -21.48 22.74
CA ASN A 110 4.88 -22.40 23.46
C ASN A 110 5.62 -22.99 24.67
N GLU A 111 4.89 -23.44 25.65
CA GLU A 111 5.42 -24.00 26.90
C GLU A 111 6.36 -25.21 26.69
N ARG A 112 6.30 -25.84 25.51
CA ARG A 112 7.16 -26.97 25.11
C ARG A 112 8.43 -26.52 24.37
N GLY A 113 8.65 -25.20 24.21
CA GLY A 113 9.94 -24.67 23.78
C GLY A 113 10.31 -24.92 22.32
N GLY A 114 9.36 -24.99 21.38
CA GLY A 114 9.72 -25.33 20.00
C GLY A 114 9.20 -24.39 18.93
N ASN A 115 7.99 -23.90 19.06
CA ASN A 115 7.38 -23.07 18.00
C ASN A 115 6.86 -21.75 18.56
N PRO A 116 7.01 -20.65 17.82
CA PRO A 116 6.35 -19.41 18.17
C PRO A 116 4.84 -19.60 18.14
N VAL A 117 4.17 -19.18 19.20
CA VAL A 117 2.71 -19.11 19.28
C VAL A 117 2.32 -17.65 19.05
N TYR A 118 1.60 -17.41 17.98
CA TYR A 118 1.05 -16.08 17.71
C TYR A 118 -0.13 -15.85 18.66
N GLN A 119 -0.17 -14.68 19.29
CA GLN A 119 -1.39 -14.25 19.95
C GLN A 119 -2.47 -14.09 18.87
N PRO A 120 -3.73 -14.49 19.16
CA PRO A 120 -4.84 -14.25 18.25
C PRO A 120 -4.93 -12.76 17.89
N PHE A 121 -5.19 -12.45 16.64
CA PHE A 121 -5.36 -11.07 16.21
C PHE A 121 -6.45 -10.34 17.00
N GLU A 122 -7.43 -11.06 17.45
CA GLU A 122 -8.53 -10.59 18.27
C GLU A 122 -8.07 -9.91 19.57
N ASP A 123 -6.99 -10.35 20.16
CA ASP A 123 -6.45 -9.77 21.40
C ASP A 123 -5.91 -8.35 21.21
N TYR A 124 -5.56 -7.99 19.97
CA TYR A 124 -5.05 -6.65 19.63
C TYR A 124 -6.13 -5.68 19.17
N PHE A 125 -7.34 -6.14 18.87
CA PHE A 125 -8.41 -5.28 18.37
C PHE A 125 -8.79 -4.15 19.33
N PRO A 126 -8.89 -4.32 20.64
CA PRO A 126 -9.15 -3.22 21.57
C PRO A 126 -8.10 -2.10 21.46
N GLN A 127 -6.83 -2.48 21.39
CA GLN A 127 -5.72 -1.52 21.25
C GLN A 127 -5.74 -0.85 19.87
N LEU A 128 -6.02 -1.61 18.80
CA LEU A 128 -6.17 -1.10 17.44
C LEU A 128 -7.26 -0.03 17.37
N LEU A 129 -8.45 -0.30 17.89
CA LEU A 129 -9.57 0.63 17.92
C LEU A 129 -9.28 1.87 18.79
N ALA A 130 -8.69 1.68 19.96
CA ALA A 130 -8.30 2.77 20.86
C ALA A 130 -7.29 3.73 20.21
N PHE A 131 -6.44 3.24 19.32
CA PHE A 131 -5.53 4.07 18.54
C PHE A 131 -6.23 4.78 17.39
N TRP A 132 -7.03 4.06 16.59
CA TRP A 132 -7.53 4.56 15.32
C TRP A 132 -8.83 5.37 15.40
N GLU A 133 -9.74 5.06 16.31
CA GLU A 133 -11.00 5.79 16.37
C GLU A 133 -10.85 7.30 16.65
N PRO A 134 -9.97 7.75 17.56
CA PRO A 134 -9.72 9.18 17.75
C PRO A 134 -9.14 9.85 16.50
N LEU A 135 -8.22 9.17 15.80
CA LEU A 135 -7.64 9.68 14.55
C LEU A 135 -8.65 9.70 13.41
N ALA A 136 -9.53 8.69 13.33
CA ALA A 136 -10.58 8.66 12.33
C ALA A 136 -11.60 9.78 12.53
N LYS A 137 -11.99 10.08 13.77
CA LYS A 137 -12.84 11.23 14.08
C LYS A 137 -12.17 12.55 13.69
N PHE A 138 -10.89 12.71 14.07
CA PHE A 138 -10.11 13.88 13.67
C PHE A 138 -9.98 14.03 12.14
N ALA A 139 -9.84 12.92 11.41
CA ALA A 139 -9.81 12.90 9.96
C ALA A 139 -11.19 13.25 9.36
N ALA A 140 -12.27 12.73 9.94
CA ALA A 140 -13.65 13.03 9.50
C ALA A 140 -13.97 14.52 9.60
N ASP A 141 -13.59 15.17 10.72
CA ASP A 141 -13.76 16.62 10.94
C ASP A 141 -13.00 17.45 9.88
N LYS A 142 -12.00 16.86 9.26
CA LYS A 142 -11.19 17.46 8.17
C LYS A 142 -11.57 16.97 6.77
N ASN A 143 -12.65 16.20 6.66
CA ASN A 143 -13.10 15.60 5.40
C ASN A 143 -12.03 14.71 4.74
N VAL A 144 -11.32 13.93 5.56
CA VAL A 144 -10.26 13.00 5.16
C VAL A 144 -10.65 11.58 5.55
N ARG A 145 -10.33 10.63 4.69
CA ARG A 145 -10.49 9.19 4.91
C ARG A 145 -9.13 8.57 5.24
N ILE A 146 -9.14 7.49 6.01
CA ILE A 146 -7.96 6.69 6.31
C ILE A 146 -8.09 5.35 5.57
N ALA A 147 -7.08 5.00 4.79
CA ALA A 147 -7.02 3.76 4.04
C ALA A 147 -5.84 2.92 4.50
N PHE A 148 -6.10 1.68 4.92
CA PHE A 148 -5.06 0.78 5.38
C PHE A 148 -4.62 -0.19 4.28
N GLU A 149 -3.30 -0.24 4.05
CA GLU A 149 -2.74 -1.17 3.08
C GLU A 149 -2.82 -2.61 3.60
N ASN A 150 -3.21 -3.51 2.71
CA ASN A 150 -3.32 -4.95 2.99
C ASN A 150 -2.02 -5.72 2.78
N CYS A 151 -0.88 -5.05 2.75
CA CYS A 151 0.43 -5.69 2.68
C CYS A 151 0.68 -6.57 3.91
N PRO A 152 1.03 -7.86 3.75
CA PRO A 152 1.31 -8.74 4.89
C PRO A 152 2.47 -8.29 5.77
N GLN A 153 3.36 -7.45 5.27
CA GLN A 153 4.63 -7.03 5.90
C GLN A 153 5.53 -8.20 6.32
N GLY A 154 6.71 -8.22 5.78
CA GLY A 154 7.65 -9.29 6.00
C GLY A 154 7.59 -10.36 4.93
N ALA A 155 8.48 -11.32 5.04
CA ALA A 155 8.52 -12.43 4.12
C ALA A 155 7.38 -13.38 4.46
N TRP A 156 6.32 -13.36 3.64
CA TRP A 156 5.13 -14.21 3.77
C TRP A 156 5.46 -15.72 3.88
N HIS A 157 6.66 -16.13 3.53
CA HIS A 157 7.20 -17.50 3.61
C HIS A 157 8.04 -17.77 4.88
N LEU A 158 8.20 -16.78 5.76
CA LEU A 158 8.92 -16.95 7.04
C LEU A 158 7.94 -16.85 8.21
N PRO A 159 8.28 -17.43 9.38
CA PRO A 159 7.53 -17.19 10.62
C PRO A 159 7.43 -15.68 10.84
N ILE A 160 6.21 -15.18 10.87
CA ILE A 160 5.93 -13.78 10.71
C ILE A 160 6.17 -13.05 12.02
N MET A 161 7.20 -12.23 12.07
CA MET A 161 7.32 -11.18 13.07
C MET A 161 6.75 -9.88 12.50
N GLY A 162 5.77 -9.28 13.16
CA GLY A 162 5.20 -8.02 12.74
C GLY A 162 4.17 -8.12 11.61
N TYR A 163 3.31 -9.11 11.66
CA TYR A 163 2.23 -9.28 10.67
C TYR A 163 1.20 -8.16 10.74
N ASN A 164 0.93 -7.54 9.59
CA ASN A 164 -0.08 -6.51 9.46
C ASN A 164 -1.47 -7.03 9.85
N MET A 165 -2.12 -6.35 10.78
CA MET A 165 -3.44 -6.71 11.30
C MET A 165 -4.53 -6.80 10.23
N LEU A 166 -4.41 -6.05 9.14
CA LEU A 166 -5.39 -5.99 8.05
C LEU A 166 -4.88 -6.60 6.74
N ALA A 167 -3.95 -7.55 6.80
CA ALA A 167 -3.46 -8.24 5.62
C ALA A 167 -4.52 -9.16 4.97
N GLN A 168 -5.56 -9.54 5.71
CA GLN A 168 -6.56 -10.51 5.28
C GLN A 168 -7.98 -9.95 5.34
N PRO A 169 -8.85 -10.28 4.37
CA PRO A 169 -10.23 -9.80 4.33
C PRO A 169 -11.07 -10.15 5.58
N ALA A 170 -10.80 -11.28 6.21
CA ALA A 170 -11.47 -11.63 7.46
C ALA A 170 -11.23 -10.60 8.58
N MET A 171 -10.07 -9.96 8.58
CA MET A 171 -9.75 -8.90 9.54
C MET A 171 -10.39 -7.57 9.16
N TRP A 172 -10.58 -7.31 7.85
CA TRP A 172 -11.35 -6.13 7.39
C TRP A 172 -12.79 -6.19 7.89
N GLU A 173 -13.44 -7.35 7.74
CA GLU A 173 -14.81 -7.55 8.22
C GLU A 173 -14.92 -7.30 9.74
N LYS A 174 -13.98 -7.83 10.51
CA LYS A 174 -13.93 -7.60 11.96
C LYS A 174 -13.77 -6.12 12.30
N LEU A 175 -12.86 -5.41 11.60
CA LEU A 175 -12.65 -3.98 11.80
C LEU A 175 -13.92 -3.20 11.47
N PHE A 176 -14.52 -3.42 10.30
CA PHE A 176 -15.70 -2.67 9.86
C PHE A 176 -16.92 -2.93 10.73
N ASN A 177 -17.05 -4.12 11.32
CA ASN A 177 -18.11 -4.44 12.27
C ASN A 177 -17.86 -3.84 13.67
N ALA A 178 -16.61 -3.65 14.05
CA ALA A 178 -16.24 -3.15 15.37
C ALA A 178 -16.20 -1.61 15.44
N THR A 179 -15.71 -0.93 14.38
CA THR A 179 -15.61 0.53 14.37
C THR A 179 -16.91 1.20 13.94
N LYS A 180 -17.19 2.37 14.53
CA LYS A 180 -18.28 3.27 14.09
C LYS A 180 -17.80 4.33 13.10
N CYS A 181 -16.53 4.30 12.71
CA CYS A 181 -15.93 5.31 11.85
C CYS A 181 -16.04 4.90 10.36
N GLU A 182 -16.99 5.51 9.65
CA GLU A 182 -17.24 5.22 8.24
C GLU A 182 -16.10 5.62 7.30
N ASN A 183 -15.23 6.53 7.74
CA ASN A 183 -14.08 7.02 6.99
C ASN A 183 -12.79 6.17 7.20
N ILE A 184 -12.91 4.97 7.73
CA ILE A 184 -11.88 3.93 7.73
C ILE A 184 -12.16 2.96 6.59
N GLY A 185 -11.14 2.65 5.79
CA GLY A 185 -11.22 1.74 4.65
C GLY A 185 -9.88 1.12 4.32
N ILE A 186 -9.77 0.61 3.10
CA ILE A 186 -8.64 -0.16 2.61
C ILE A 186 -7.92 0.60 1.49
N GLU A 187 -6.60 0.63 1.58
CA GLU A 187 -5.71 0.80 0.44
C GLU A 187 -5.46 -0.60 -0.13
N TRP A 188 -6.15 -0.89 -1.20
CA TRP A 188 -6.24 -2.24 -1.74
C TRP A 188 -5.11 -2.53 -2.73
N ASP A 189 -4.42 -3.65 -2.54
CA ASP A 189 -3.37 -4.16 -3.42
C ASP A 189 -3.66 -5.62 -3.77
N ALA A 190 -3.81 -5.90 -5.07
CA ALA A 190 -4.08 -7.24 -5.58
C ALA A 190 -2.95 -8.22 -5.27
N SER A 191 -1.70 -7.78 -5.42
CA SER A 191 -0.54 -8.64 -5.27
C SER A 191 -0.43 -9.23 -3.87
N HIS A 192 -0.81 -8.44 -2.86
CA HIS A 192 -0.79 -8.84 -1.46
C HIS A 192 -1.88 -9.84 -1.08
N LEU A 193 -2.97 -9.89 -1.82
CA LEU A 193 -3.97 -10.95 -1.71
C LEU A 193 -3.50 -12.20 -2.43
N MET A 194 -3.01 -12.04 -3.67
CA MET A 194 -2.55 -13.15 -4.50
C MET A 194 -1.41 -13.94 -3.85
N CYS A 195 -0.46 -13.27 -3.19
CA CYS A 195 0.63 -13.94 -2.48
C CYS A 195 0.15 -14.81 -1.30
N GLN A 196 -1.06 -14.56 -0.80
CA GLN A 196 -1.75 -15.35 0.20
C GLN A 196 -2.74 -16.35 -0.41
N PHE A 197 -2.80 -16.48 -1.73
CA PHE A 197 -3.78 -17.28 -2.49
C PHE A 197 -5.24 -16.86 -2.25
N ILE A 198 -5.46 -15.57 -1.95
CA ILE A 198 -6.77 -14.98 -1.78
C ILE A 198 -7.19 -14.35 -3.11
N ASP A 199 -8.42 -14.61 -3.56
CA ASP A 199 -8.95 -14.02 -4.78
C ASP A 199 -9.15 -12.51 -4.61
N PRO A 200 -8.48 -11.67 -5.42
CA PRO A 200 -8.61 -10.24 -5.32
C PRO A 200 -9.98 -9.71 -5.78
N VAL A 201 -10.60 -10.33 -6.77
CA VAL A 201 -11.87 -9.86 -7.36
C VAL A 201 -13.04 -10.06 -6.40
N GLU A 202 -13.14 -11.23 -5.78
CA GLU A 202 -14.18 -11.52 -4.79
C GLU A 202 -14.17 -10.51 -3.63
N ASN A 203 -12.98 -10.07 -3.24
CA ASN A 203 -12.85 -9.07 -2.19
C ASN A 203 -13.31 -7.66 -2.60
N ILE A 204 -13.21 -7.31 -3.89
CA ILE A 204 -13.78 -6.07 -4.41
C ILE A 204 -15.32 -6.15 -4.38
N HIS A 205 -15.90 -7.26 -4.78
CA HIS A 205 -17.35 -7.44 -4.73
C HIS A 205 -17.89 -7.30 -3.30
N ARG A 206 -17.16 -7.79 -2.32
CA ARG A 206 -17.60 -7.80 -0.92
C ARG A 206 -17.32 -6.49 -0.19
N TYR A 207 -16.16 -5.87 -0.44
CA TYR A 207 -15.66 -4.73 0.35
C TYR A 207 -15.44 -3.46 -0.48
N GLY A 208 -15.85 -3.41 -1.74
CA GLY A 208 -15.53 -2.33 -2.66
C GLY A 208 -15.93 -0.93 -2.17
N ALA A 209 -17.03 -0.81 -1.43
CA ALA A 209 -17.45 0.45 -0.82
C ALA A 209 -16.44 0.99 0.25
N LYS A 210 -15.58 0.14 0.76
CA LYS A 210 -14.51 0.47 1.72
C LYS A 210 -13.13 0.54 1.08
N ILE A 211 -12.99 0.36 -0.23
CA ILE A 211 -11.75 0.59 -0.96
C ILE A 211 -11.63 2.08 -1.26
N PHE A 212 -10.69 2.76 -0.63
CA PHE A 212 -10.50 4.21 -0.76
C PHE A 212 -9.32 4.60 -1.62
N HIS A 213 -8.36 3.70 -1.76
CA HIS A 213 -7.20 3.84 -2.62
C HIS A 213 -6.77 2.48 -3.18
N VAL A 214 -6.10 2.46 -4.33
CA VAL A 214 -5.65 1.24 -4.98
C VAL A 214 -4.18 1.34 -5.35
N HIS A 215 -3.38 0.40 -4.85
CA HIS A 215 -2.07 0.10 -5.38
C HIS A 215 -2.22 -0.90 -6.52
N ALA A 216 -1.87 -0.46 -7.71
CA ALA A 216 -1.89 -1.30 -8.89
C ALA A 216 -0.55 -2.04 -8.99
N LYS A 217 -0.54 -3.24 -8.43
CA LYS A 217 0.60 -4.13 -8.36
C LYS A 217 0.13 -5.57 -8.61
N ASP A 218 0.90 -6.30 -9.37
CA ASP A 218 0.61 -7.66 -9.79
C ASP A 218 1.46 -8.68 -9.01
N ALA A 219 1.14 -9.95 -9.14
CA ALA A 219 1.95 -11.05 -8.64
C ALA A 219 1.98 -12.21 -9.63
N PHE A 220 3.10 -12.89 -9.65
CA PHE A 220 3.30 -14.13 -10.38
C PHE A 220 3.52 -15.27 -9.38
N ILE A 221 2.72 -16.33 -9.49
CA ILE A 221 2.87 -17.54 -8.68
C ILE A 221 3.51 -18.61 -9.54
N ASN A 222 4.75 -18.94 -9.23
CA ASN A 222 5.51 -19.98 -9.90
C ASN A 222 5.03 -21.36 -9.44
N ARG A 223 4.05 -21.90 -10.13
CA ARG A 223 3.45 -23.19 -9.78
C ARG A 223 4.45 -24.33 -9.78
N ARG A 224 5.44 -24.31 -10.66
CA ARG A 224 6.50 -25.33 -10.69
C ARG A 224 7.32 -25.34 -9.39
N LEU A 225 7.73 -24.18 -8.91
CA LEU A 225 8.45 -24.09 -7.63
C LEU A 225 7.53 -24.46 -6.47
N LEU A 226 6.27 -24.02 -6.52
CA LEU A 226 5.28 -24.35 -5.49
C LEU A 226 5.07 -25.85 -5.37
N GLU A 227 4.95 -26.57 -6.48
CA GLU A 227 4.72 -28.03 -6.51
C GLU A 227 5.93 -28.85 -6.01
N ILE A 228 7.15 -28.31 -6.24
CA ILE A 228 8.38 -29.02 -5.86
C ILE A 228 8.81 -28.70 -4.43
N TYR A 229 8.71 -27.43 -4.03
CA TYR A 229 9.32 -26.93 -2.81
C TYR A 229 8.31 -26.39 -1.78
N GLY A 230 7.04 -26.27 -2.15
CA GLY A 230 6.02 -25.69 -1.30
C GLY A 230 6.11 -24.16 -1.20
N ILE A 231 5.15 -23.60 -0.46
CA ILE A 231 4.95 -22.15 -0.38
C ILE A 231 6.12 -21.37 0.27
N CYS A 232 6.90 -22.02 1.10
CA CYS A 232 7.98 -21.36 1.82
C CYS A 232 9.28 -21.20 1.01
N HIS A 233 9.33 -21.64 -0.24
CA HIS A 233 10.51 -21.50 -1.06
C HIS A 233 10.57 -20.10 -1.69
N PRO A 234 11.71 -19.38 -1.62
CA PRO A 234 11.91 -18.11 -2.32
C PRO A 234 11.66 -18.22 -3.82
N GLY A 235 10.98 -17.25 -4.40
CA GLY A 235 10.63 -17.24 -5.83
C GLY A 235 9.36 -17.99 -6.20
N VAL A 236 8.66 -18.61 -5.23
CA VAL A 236 7.31 -19.15 -5.46
C VAL A 236 6.33 -18.04 -5.79
N VAL A 237 6.45 -16.90 -5.12
CA VAL A 237 5.70 -15.68 -5.44
C VAL A 237 6.67 -14.56 -5.78
N GLU A 238 6.41 -13.89 -6.87
CA GLU A 238 7.12 -12.69 -7.30
C GLU A 238 6.12 -11.55 -7.45
N HIS A 239 6.40 -10.40 -6.83
CA HIS A 239 5.65 -9.18 -7.13
C HIS A 239 6.05 -8.66 -8.51
N ARG A 240 5.07 -8.19 -9.27
CA ARG A 240 5.29 -7.77 -10.67
C ARG A 240 4.59 -6.43 -10.94
N PHE A 241 5.05 -5.72 -11.93
CA PHE A 241 4.27 -4.64 -12.52
C PHE A 241 2.98 -5.19 -13.16
N CYS A 242 1.91 -4.39 -13.16
CA CYS A 242 0.62 -4.78 -13.73
C CYS A 242 0.76 -5.26 -15.19
N GLY A 243 0.16 -6.41 -15.47
CA GLY A 243 0.23 -7.04 -16.78
C GLY A 243 1.46 -7.93 -16.98
N LEU A 244 2.36 -8.01 -16.01
CA LEU A 244 3.51 -8.92 -16.01
C LEU A 244 3.37 -10.06 -15.00
N GLY A 245 2.27 -10.09 -14.25
CA GLY A 245 1.87 -11.15 -13.34
C GLY A 245 0.68 -11.95 -13.85
N GLN A 246 -0.15 -12.39 -12.92
CA GLN A 246 -1.30 -13.26 -13.17
C GLN A 246 -2.63 -12.63 -12.76
N ALA A 247 -2.65 -11.37 -12.31
CA ALA A 247 -3.87 -10.66 -11.97
C ALA A 247 -4.70 -10.38 -13.23
N ASN A 248 -6.00 -10.66 -13.18
CA ASN A 248 -6.92 -10.29 -14.24
C ASN A 248 -7.35 -8.82 -14.08
N TRP A 249 -6.54 -7.89 -14.61
CA TRP A 249 -6.79 -6.46 -14.48
C TRP A 249 -8.08 -6.00 -15.15
N ALA A 250 -8.54 -6.69 -16.19
CA ALA A 250 -9.85 -6.41 -16.80
C ALA A 250 -10.97 -6.64 -15.78
N GLU A 251 -10.96 -7.79 -15.14
CA GLU A 251 -11.97 -8.18 -14.15
C GLU A 251 -11.89 -7.33 -12.87
N ILE A 252 -10.67 -7.07 -12.38
CA ILE A 252 -10.41 -6.18 -11.23
C ILE A 252 -10.99 -4.80 -11.48
N ILE A 253 -10.68 -4.18 -12.63
CA ILE A 253 -11.15 -2.83 -12.96
C ILE A 253 -12.68 -2.82 -13.12
N HIS A 254 -13.25 -3.83 -13.77
CA HIS A 254 -14.70 -3.94 -13.88
C HIS A 254 -15.39 -4.10 -12.52
N ALA A 255 -14.81 -4.88 -11.61
CA ALA A 255 -15.32 -5.01 -10.25
C ALA A 255 -15.25 -3.69 -9.46
N LEU A 256 -14.13 -2.96 -9.56
CA LEU A 256 -13.97 -1.63 -8.96
C LEU A 256 -15.01 -0.63 -9.50
N ILE A 257 -15.24 -0.63 -10.81
CA ILE A 257 -16.28 0.21 -11.43
C ILE A 257 -17.66 -0.09 -10.86
N ARG A 258 -18.02 -1.37 -10.78
CA ARG A 258 -19.32 -1.82 -10.24
C ARG A 258 -19.47 -1.48 -8.75
N ALA A 259 -18.38 -1.49 -8.01
CA ALA A 259 -18.34 -1.07 -6.61
C ALA A 259 -18.42 0.45 -6.40
N GLY A 260 -18.40 1.24 -7.50
CA GLY A 260 -18.45 2.70 -7.44
C GLY A 260 -17.10 3.36 -7.14
N TYR A 261 -15.98 2.64 -7.28
CA TYR A 261 -14.66 3.21 -7.12
C TYR A 261 -14.34 4.19 -8.27
N ASP A 262 -14.06 5.45 -7.94
CA ASP A 262 -13.83 6.53 -8.91
C ASP A 262 -12.48 7.24 -8.72
N SER A 263 -11.63 6.75 -7.82
CA SER A 263 -10.33 7.33 -7.52
C SER A 263 -9.23 6.82 -8.48
N ASP A 264 -7.99 6.84 -8.04
CA ASP A 264 -6.82 6.61 -8.88
C ASP A 264 -6.28 5.18 -8.69
N LEU A 265 -5.72 4.62 -9.76
CA LEU A 265 -4.97 3.36 -9.75
C LEU A 265 -3.48 3.72 -9.76
N ASN A 266 -2.82 3.68 -8.62
CA ASN A 266 -1.43 4.06 -8.52
C ASN A 266 -0.51 2.86 -8.69
N VAL A 267 0.26 2.86 -9.78
CA VAL A 267 1.22 1.79 -10.05
C VAL A 267 2.28 1.77 -8.96
N GLU A 268 2.45 0.60 -8.37
CA GLU A 268 3.52 0.27 -7.45
C GLU A 268 4.41 -0.83 -8.05
N GLY A 269 5.69 -0.54 -8.23
CA GLY A 269 6.63 -1.50 -8.81
C GLY A 269 7.56 -2.16 -7.79
N PHE A 270 7.34 -1.96 -6.48
CA PHE A 270 8.21 -2.51 -5.45
C PHE A 270 8.28 -4.03 -5.51
N HIS A 271 9.49 -4.53 -5.52
CA HIS A 271 9.86 -5.95 -5.51
C HIS A 271 9.63 -6.70 -6.83
N ASP A 272 9.48 -6.01 -7.98
CA ASP A 272 9.57 -6.70 -9.28
C ASP A 272 11.02 -7.14 -9.54
N PRO A 273 11.31 -8.46 -9.59
CA PRO A 273 12.68 -8.95 -9.68
C PRO A 273 13.32 -8.75 -11.06
N VAL A 274 12.52 -8.40 -12.07
CA VAL A 274 12.99 -8.22 -13.44
C VAL A 274 13.13 -6.74 -13.79
N PHE A 275 12.13 -5.93 -13.46
CA PHE A 275 12.05 -4.54 -13.87
C PHE A 275 12.48 -3.56 -12.79
N ARG A 276 12.49 -4.00 -11.54
CA ARG A 276 12.91 -3.19 -10.41
C ARG A 276 13.65 -4.06 -9.41
N ASP A 277 14.96 -4.07 -9.54
CA ASP A 277 15.81 -4.84 -8.67
C ASP A 277 16.23 -4.05 -7.43
N HIS A 278 16.36 -4.74 -6.30
CA HIS A 278 16.84 -4.16 -5.07
C HIS A 278 18.02 -4.97 -4.54
N ASP A 279 19.14 -4.32 -4.36
CA ASP A 279 20.35 -4.91 -3.78
C ASP A 279 20.13 -5.64 -2.46
N ALA A 280 19.16 -5.13 -1.67
CA ALA A 280 18.84 -5.70 -0.37
C ALA A 280 18.29 -7.14 -0.41
N TRP A 281 17.81 -7.58 -1.57
CA TRP A 281 17.22 -8.92 -1.76
C TRP A 281 18.15 -9.90 -2.45
N ILE A 282 19.30 -9.42 -2.92
CA ILE A 282 20.30 -10.28 -3.57
C ILE A 282 21.21 -10.86 -2.50
N PRO A 283 21.28 -12.19 -2.36
CA PRO A 283 22.24 -12.83 -1.47
C PRO A 283 23.66 -12.35 -1.75
N ASP A 284 24.49 -12.21 -0.72
CA ASP A 284 25.83 -11.64 -0.84
C ASP A 284 26.71 -12.38 -1.85
N ASP A 285 26.57 -13.71 -1.94
CA ASP A 285 27.26 -14.55 -2.91
C ASP A 285 26.80 -14.35 -4.36
N MET A 286 25.65 -13.72 -4.57
CA MET A 286 25.09 -13.39 -5.88
C MET A 286 25.32 -11.94 -6.28
N LYS A 287 25.77 -11.08 -5.37
CA LYS A 287 26.11 -9.68 -5.68
C LYS A 287 27.15 -9.62 -6.78
N GLY A 288 26.89 -8.80 -7.78
CA GLY A 288 27.75 -8.67 -8.98
C GLY A 288 27.58 -9.78 -10.03
N LYS A 289 26.83 -10.85 -9.72
CA LYS A 289 26.49 -11.91 -10.69
C LYS A 289 25.12 -11.70 -11.33
N VAL A 290 24.25 -10.93 -10.66
CA VAL A 290 22.91 -10.58 -11.15
C VAL A 290 22.99 -9.18 -11.78
N ARG A 291 22.43 -9.06 -12.97
CA ARG A 291 22.29 -7.75 -13.62
C ARG A 291 21.16 -6.98 -12.96
N LEU A 292 21.49 -5.91 -12.27
CA LEU A 292 20.51 -5.02 -11.67
C LEU A 292 19.72 -4.27 -12.74
N ALA A 293 18.42 -4.13 -12.50
CA ALA A 293 17.56 -3.30 -13.30
C ALA A 293 17.96 -1.83 -13.12
N GLY A 294 18.38 -1.17 -14.19
CA GLY A 294 18.58 0.28 -14.14
C GLY A 294 17.26 1.05 -14.29
N GLN A 295 17.33 2.36 -14.10
CA GLN A 295 16.17 3.26 -14.24
C GLN A 295 15.38 3.03 -15.53
N LYS A 296 16.04 2.79 -16.66
CA LYS A 296 15.36 2.53 -17.94
C LYS A 296 14.49 1.28 -17.90
N LEU A 297 14.88 0.28 -17.13
CA LEU A 297 14.11 -0.96 -17.00
C LEU A 297 12.91 -0.75 -16.08
N GLU A 298 13.06 0.00 -14.99
CA GLU A 298 11.96 0.43 -14.15
C GLU A 298 10.93 1.26 -14.95
N GLU A 299 11.39 2.21 -15.76
CA GLU A 299 10.54 2.98 -16.66
C GLU A 299 9.77 2.08 -17.65
N ALA A 300 10.40 1.06 -18.20
CA ALA A 300 9.75 0.11 -19.08
C ALA A 300 8.64 -0.68 -18.35
N GLY A 301 8.90 -1.15 -17.13
CA GLY A 301 7.89 -1.82 -16.29
C GLY A 301 6.70 -0.92 -15.98
N LEU A 302 6.96 0.34 -15.62
CA LEU A 302 5.93 1.36 -15.38
C LEU A 302 5.08 1.64 -16.64
N LEU A 303 5.70 1.74 -17.79
CA LEU A 303 4.98 1.98 -19.08
C LEU A 303 4.11 0.77 -19.47
N ILE A 304 4.57 -0.46 -19.20
CA ILE A 304 3.77 -1.66 -19.41
C ILE A 304 2.55 -1.64 -18.47
N ALA A 305 2.78 -1.39 -17.19
CA ALA A 305 1.70 -1.31 -16.20
C ALA A 305 0.68 -0.22 -16.56
N LYS A 306 1.16 0.97 -16.89
CA LYS A 306 0.31 2.09 -17.33
C LYS A 306 -0.54 1.70 -18.51
N LYS A 307 0.04 1.15 -19.58
CA LYS A 307 -0.68 0.71 -20.79
C LYS A 307 -1.72 -0.34 -20.47
N THR A 308 -1.39 -1.32 -19.63
CA THR A 308 -2.32 -2.37 -19.18
C THR A 308 -3.54 -1.78 -18.50
N LEU A 309 -3.34 -0.86 -17.57
CA LEU A 309 -4.44 -0.24 -16.80
C LEU A 309 -5.27 0.71 -17.68
N GLU A 310 -4.63 1.52 -18.52
CA GLU A 310 -5.32 2.45 -19.41
C GLU A 310 -6.20 1.74 -20.44
N GLN A 311 -5.85 0.54 -20.85
CA GLN A 311 -6.67 -0.25 -21.76
C GLN A 311 -8.08 -0.51 -21.21
N TYR A 312 -8.22 -0.66 -19.89
CA TYR A 312 -9.49 -0.96 -19.22
C TYR A 312 -10.15 0.25 -18.55
N THR A 313 -9.45 1.38 -18.47
CA THR A 313 -9.97 2.64 -17.90
C THR A 313 -10.26 3.70 -18.95
N ALA A 314 -10.13 3.38 -20.23
CA ALA A 314 -10.35 4.30 -21.34
C ALA A 314 -11.76 4.97 -21.26
N GLY A 315 -11.80 6.29 -21.36
CA GLY A 315 -13.05 7.06 -21.27
C GLY A 315 -13.54 7.36 -19.86
N MET A 316 -12.90 6.85 -18.81
CA MET A 316 -13.29 7.09 -17.42
C MET A 316 -12.61 8.32 -16.78
N GLU A 317 -11.73 8.97 -17.50
CA GLU A 317 -10.91 10.09 -17.02
C GLU A 317 -11.65 11.43 -16.94
N GLN A 318 -12.90 11.50 -17.41
CA GLN A 318 -13.65 12.73 -17.61
C GLN A 318 -14.63 13.09 -16.48
N LYS A 319 -14.48 12.48 -15.30
CA LYS A 319 -15.34 12.81 -14.16
C LYS A 319 -14.57 13.55 -13.08
#